data_ef3f13b1f45b60afc27b45dc38dda152
#
_entry.id   ef3f13b1f45b60afc27b45dc38dda152
#
_cell.length_a   1.000
_cell.length_b   1.000
_cell.length_c   1.000
_cell.angle_alpha   90.00
_cell.angle_beta   90.00
_cell.angle_gamma   90.00
#
_symmetry.space_group_name_H-M   'P 1'
#
loop_
_entity.id
_entity.type
_entity.pdbx_description
1 polymer ?
#
loop_
_entity_poly.entity_id
_entity_poly.type
_entity_poly.pdbx_seq_one_letter_code
_entity_poly.pdbx_strand_id
1 'polypeptide(L)'
;MAQQTPLYEQHTLCGARMVDFHGWMMPLHYGSQIDEHHAVRTDAGMFDVSHMTIVDLRGSRTREFLRYLLANDVAKLTKSGKALYSGMLNASGGVIDDLIVYYFTEDFFRLVVNSATREKDLSWITQHAEPFGIEITVRDDLSMIAVQGPNAQAKAATLFNDAQRQAVEGMKPFFGVQAGDLLSLIHISEPTRRSYIS
;
A
#
# COMPACT_ATOMS: atom_id res chain seq x y z
N MET A 1 3.95 17.87 17.09
CA MET A 1 3.79 18.44 15.72
C MET A 1 3.41 17.28 14.82
N ALA A 2 2.47 17.49 13.89
CA ALA A 2 2.12 16.46 12.91
C ALA A 2 3.32 16.16 12.00
N GLN A 3 3.47 14.89 11.59
CA GLN A 3 4.52 14.44 10.68
C GLN A 3 4.23 14.95 9.26
N GLN A 4 5.28 15.02 8.44
CA GLN A 4 5.17 15.43 7.04
C GLN A 4 5.62 14.31 6.14
N THR A 5 4.92 14.12 5.01
CA THR A 5 5.38 13.21 3.95
C THR A 5 6.52 13.86 3.16
N PRO A 6 7.31 13.09 2.41
CA PRO A 6 8.33 13.65 1.51
C PRO A 6 7.77 14.62 0.45
N LEU A 7 6.47 14.56 0.16
CA LEU A 7 5.82 15.43 -0.82
C LEU A 7 5.15 16.68 -0.19
N TYR A 8 5.28 16.90 1.12
CA TYR A 8 4.63 18.01 1.83
C TYR A 8 4.86 19.37 1.16
N GLU A 9 6.11 19.69 0.82
CA GLU A 9 6.45 20.94 0.15
C GLU A 9 5.81 21.06 -1.22
N GLN A 10 5.77 19.97 -1.98
CA GLN A 10 5.13 19.93 -3.30
C GLN A 10 3.62 20.17 -3.20
N HIS A 11 2.96 19.59 -2.21
CA HIS A 11 1.54 19.86 -1.95
C HIS A 11 1.30 21.34 -1.68
N THR A 12 2.13 21.95 -0.85
CA THR A 12 2.03 23.35 -0.50
C THR A 12 2.26 24.26 -1.72
N LEU A 13 3.29 23.96 -2.53
CA LEU A 13 3.59 24.70 -3.77
C LEU A 13 2.44 24.59 -4.80
N CYS A 14 1.74 23.46 -4.82
CA CYS A 14 0.55 23.26 -5.66
C CYS A 14 -0.73 23.90 -5.08
N GLY A 15 -0.63 24.63 -3.97
CA GLY A 15 -1.77 25.33 -3.36
C GLY A 15 -2.71 24.41 -2.59
N ALA A 16 -2.24 23.26 -2.12
CA ALA A 16 -3.04 22.35 -1.34
C ALA A 16 -3.48 22.97 0.01
N ARG A 17 -4.72 22.72 0.38
CA ARG A 17 -5.19 22.92 1.74
C ARG A 17 -4.73 21.75 2.60
N MET A 18 -3.70 21.99 3.41
CA MET A 18 -3.13 21.01 4.31
C MET A 18 -3.94 20.88 5.60
N VAL A 19 -4.15 19.66 6.07
CA VAL A 19 -4.87 19.34 7.33
C VAL A 19 -4.11 18.26 8.10
N ASP A 20 -4.31 18.22 9.42
CA ASP A 20 -3.86 17.09 10.24
C ASP A 20 -4.79 15.89 9.99
N PHE A 21 -4.21 14.82 9.46
CA PHE A 21 -4.88 13.54 9.23
C PHE A 21 -4.18 12.46 10.06
N HIS A 22 -4.71 12.21 11.26
CA HIS A 22 -4.17 11.23 12.21
C HIS A 22 -2.67 11.41 12.51
N GLY A 23 -2.27 12.67 12.74
CA GLY A 23 -0.88 13.01 13.05
C GLY A 23 0.02 13.24 11.84
N TRP A 24 -0.51 13.23 10.62
CA TRP A 24 0.18 13.57 9.38
C TRP A 24 -0.41 14.81 8.72
N MET A 25 0.44 15.72 8.25
CA MET A 25 0.00 16.84 7.43
C MET A 25 -0.27 16.37 6.00
N MET A 26 -1.55 16.29 5.63
CA MET A 26 -2.00 15.74 4.36
C MET A 26 -2.81 16.76 3.56
N PRO A 27 -2.75 16.73 2.21
CA PRO A 27 -3.56 17.59 1.37
C PRO A 27 -5.03 17.15 1.39
N LEU A 28 -5.92 18.05 1.79
CA LEU A 28 -7.36 17.81 1.76
C LEU A 28 -7.93 18.00 0.35
N HIS A 29 -7.49 19.07 -0.34
CA HIS A 29 -7.84 19.39 -1.72
C HIS A 29 -6.92 20.49 -2.27
N TYR A 30 -6.94 20.70 -3.60
CA TYR A 30 -6.19 21.73 -4.34
C TYR A 30 -7.10 22.83 -4.95
N GLY A 31 -8.32 22.94 -4.43
CA GLY A 31 -9.32 23.90 -4.88
C GLY A 31 -10.72 23.40 -4.58
N SER A 32 -11.18 22.41 -5.34
CA SER A 32 -12.52 21.85 -5.22
C SER A 32 -12.48 20.32 -5.07
N GLN A 33 -12.93 19.81 -3.94
CA GLN A 33 -13.05 18.35 -3.70
C GLN A 33 -13.97 17.66 -4.73
N ILE A 34 -15.02 18.37 -5.19
CA ILE A 34 -15.98 17.82 -6.15
C ILE A 34 -15.33 17.71 -7.54
N ASP A 35 -14.64 18.74 -7.98
CA ASP A 35 -13.99 18.75 -9.30
C ASP A 35 -12.83 17.73 -9.34
N GLU A 36 -12.05 17.63 -8.26
CA GLU A 36 -11.01 16.62 -8.11
C GLU A 36 -11.59 15.20 -8.10
N HIS A 37 -12.72 14.98 -7.42
CA HIS A 37 -13.43 13.71 -7.47
C HIS A 37 -13.85 13.36 -8.91
N HIS A 38 -14.44 14.30 -9.63
CA HIS A 38 -14.84 14.10 -11.03
C HIS A 38 -13.63 13.84 -11.93
N ALA A 39 -12.52 14.56 -11.73
CA ALA A 39 -11.28 14.35 -12.49
C ALA A 39 -10.75 12.92 -12.32
N VAL A 40 -10.73 12.38 -11.09
CA VAL A 40 -10.32 11.00 -10.83
C VAL A 40 -11.28 10.00 -11.49
N ARG A 41 -12.60 10.28 -11.47
CA ARG A 41 -13.62 9.36 -12.02
C ARG A 41 -13.65 9.32 -13.54
N THR A 42 -13.28 10.41 -14.19
CA THR A 42 -13.34 10.54 -15.65
C THR A 42 -11.98 10.46 -16.34
N ASP A 43 -10.90 10.68 -15.61
CA ASP A 43 -9.54 10.71 -16.15
C ASP A 43 -8.56 10.00 -15.20
N ALA A 44 -7.77 10.73 -14.40
CA ALA A 44 -6.82 10.20 -13.45
C ALA A 44 -6.53 11.20 -12.33
N GLY A 45 -6.17 10.68 -11.15
CA GLY A 45 -5.66 11.46 -10.03
C GLY A 45 -4.53 10.75 -9.30
N MET A 46 -3.66 11.54 -8.66
CA MET A 46 -2.59 11.06 -7.80
C MET A 46 -2.89 11.40 -6.34
N PHE A 47 -2.55 10.47 -5.45
CA PHE A 47 -2.74 10.62 -4.01
C PHE A 47 -1.44 10.26 -3.32
N ASP A 48 -0.92 11.16 -2.50
CA ASP A 48 0.16 10.85 -1.58
C ASP A 48 -0.40 9.95 -0.46
N VAL A 49 0.08 8.72 -0.41
CA VAL A 49 -0.26 7.73 0.62
C VAL A 49 0.99 7.28 1.39
N SER A 50 2.03 8.12 1.38
CA SER A 50 3.31 7.85 2.06
C SER A 50 3.20 7.77 3.58
N HIS A 51 2.08 8.18 4.16
CA HIS A 51 1.77 7.97 5.57
C HIS A 51 1.51 6.49 5.92
N MET A 52 1.16 5.65 4.93
CA MET A 52 1.01 4.21 5.14
C MET A 52 2.34 3.57 5.54
N THR A 53 2.27 2.52 6.35
CA THR A 53 3.46 1.83 6.85
C THR A 53 3.79 0.62 5.99
N ILE A 54 5.03 0.59 5.48
CA ILE A 54 5.56 -0.53 4.70
C ILE A 54 6.48 -1.35 5.60
N VAL A 55 6.27 -2.67 5.63
CA VAL A 55 7.03 -3.60 6.48
C VAL A 55 7.53 -4.76 5.64
N ASP A 56 8.84 -4.94 5.58
CA ASP A 56 9.48 -6.09 4.96
C ASP A 56 9.69 -7.19 6.00
N LEU A 57 9.30 -8.41 5.64
CA LEU A 57 9.44 -9.61 6.44
C LEU A 57 10.36 -10.59 5.71
N ARG A 58 11.44 -11.02 6.37
CA ARG A 58 12.43 -11.94 5.78
C ARG A 58 12.73 -13.10 6.69
N GLY A 59 12.88 -14.28 6.10
CA GLY A 59 13.27 -15.50 6.79
C GLY A 59 12.58 -16.74 6.24
N SER A 60 13.16 -17.89 6.47
CA SER A 60 12.69 -19.18 5.93
C SER A 60 11.31 -19.63 6.44
N ARG A 61 10.83 -19.04 7.56
CA ARG A 61 9.52 -19.35 8.14
C ARG A 61 8.51 -18.22 7.96
N THR A 62 8.79 -17.24 7.08
CA THR A 62 7.91 -16.07 6.88
C THR A 62 6.52 -16.47 6.41
N ARG A 63 6.40 -17.41 5.48
CA ARG A 63 5.09 -17.91 5.03
C ARG A 63 4.31 -18.60 6.16
N GLU A 64 4.98 -19.39 6.99
CA GLU A 64 4.36 -20.07 8.15
C GLU A 64 3.84 -19.04 9.14
N PHE A 65 4.65 -18.04 9.46
CA PHE A 65 4.27 -16.92 10.30
C PHE A 65 3.04 -16.17 9.78
N LEU A 66 3.03 -15.80 8.50
CA LEU A 66 1.91 -15.06 7.92
C LEU A 66 0.62 -15.87 7.86
N ARG A 67 0.69 -17.19 7.69
CA ARG A 67 -0.48 -18.07 7.80
C ARG A 67 -1.03 -18.17 9.22
N TYR A 68 -0.18 -17.98 10.22
CA TYR A 68 -0.59 -17.88 11.61
C TYR A 68 -1.19 -16.50 11.93
N LEU A 69 -0.58 -15.41 11.42
CA LEU A 69 -0.93 -14.05 11.76
C LEU A 69 -2.21 -13.54 11.07
N LEU A 70 -2.43 -13.94 9.82
CA LEU A 70 -3.44 -13.36 8.93
C LEU A 70 -4.68 -14.24 8.81
N ALA A 71 -5.84 -13.60 8.68
CA ALA A 71 -7.12 -14.28 8.53
C ALA A 71 -7.28 -14.98 7.17
N ASN A 72 -6.68 -14.42 6.10
CA ASN A 72 -6.73 -15.02 4.77
C ASN A 72 -5.52 -15.95 4.54
N ASP A 73 -5.71 -17.01 3.75
CA ASP A 73 -4.65 -18.01 3.55
C ASP A 73 -3.56 -17.54 2.58
N VAL A 74 -2.41 -17.22 3.15
CA VAL A 74 -1.19 -16.80 2.43
C VAL A 74 -0.61 -17.93 1.55
N ALA A 75 -1.01 -19.20 1.75
CA ALA A 75 -0.62 -20.29 0.86
C ALA A 75 -1.10 -20.09 -0.60
N LYS A 76 -2.12 -19.24 -0.81
CA LYS A 76 -2.59 -18.85 -2.15
C LYS A 76 -1.59 -18.00 -2.93
N LEU A 77 -0.60 -17.42 -2.25
CA LEU A 77 0.43 -16.57 -2.85
C LEU A 77 1.58 -17.43 -3.39
N THR A 78 1.47 -17.86 -4.64
CA THR A 78 2.43 -18.79 -5.31
C THR A 78 3.21 -18.13 -6.45
N LYS A 79 2.86 -16.89 -6.83
CA LYS A 79 3.51 -16.17 -7.93
C LYS A 79 4.14 -14.89 -7.40
N SER A 80 5.40 -14.64 -7.72
CA SER A 80 6.09 -13.40 -7.32
C SER A 80 5.28 -12.17 -7.72
N GLY A 81 5.22 -11.20 -6.83
CA GLY A 81 4.42 -9.99 -6.94
C GLY A 81 2.95 -10.14 -6.59
N LYS A 82 2.41 -11.35 -6.46
CA LYS A 82 1.00 -11.55 -6.09
C LYS A 82 0.73 -10.96 -4.71
N ALA A 83 -0.36 -10.18 -4.62
CA ALA A 83 -0.84 -9.59 -3.38
C ALA A 83 -2.12 -10.26 -2.89
N LEU A 84 -2.36 -10.13 -1.58
CA LEU A 84 -3.55 -10.62 -0.89
C LEU A 84 -3.97 -9.58 0.15
N TYR A 85 -5.23 -9.18 0.12
CA TYR A 85 -5.85 -8.39 1.18
C TYR A 85 -6.30 -9.32 2.31
N SER A 86 -6.01 -8.96 3.55
CA SER A 86 -6.34 -9.77 4.72
C SER A 86 -6.60 -8.91 5.94
N GLY A 87 -7.44 -9.41 6.84
CA GLY A 87 -7.50 -8.92 8.21
C GLY A 87 -6.42 -9.55 9.07
N MET A 88 -6.03 -8.83 10.11
CA MET A 88 -5.22 -9.30 11.23
C MET A 88 -6.11 -9.35 12.47
N LEU A 89 -6.23 -10.51 13.09
CA LEU A 89 -7.20 -10.77 14.14
C LEU A 89 -6.52 -11.07 15.48
N ASN A 90 -7.20 -10.74 16.58
CA ASN A 90 -6.81 -11.19 17.90
C ASN A 90 -7.35 -12.60 18.20
N ALA A 91 -6.96 -13.17 19.31
CA ALA A 91 -7.33 -14.54 19.70
C ALA A 91 -8.85 -14.75 19.92
N SER A 92 -9.62 -13.68 20.13
CA SER A 92 -11.09 -13.73 20.25
C SER A 92 -11.82 -13.52 18.93
N GLY A 93 -11.09 -13.36 17.80
CA GLY A 93 -11.63 -13.10 16.48
C GLY A 93 -11.93 -11.63 16.20
N GLY A 94 -11.61 -10.72 17.13
CA GLY A 94 -11.74 -9.28 16.91
C GLY A 94 -10.70 -8.76 15.91
N VAL A 95 -11.10 -7.83 15.05
CA VAL A 95 -10.21 -7.23 14.06
C VAL A 95 -9.22 -6.28 14.73
N ILE A 96 -7.94 -6.52 14.55
CA ILE A 96 -6.86 -5.60 14.94
C ILE A 96 -6.72 -4.53 13.87
N ASP A 97 -6.47 -4.96 12.63
CA ASP A 97 -6.43 -4.09 11.45
C ASP A 97 -6.58 -4.92 10.17
N ASP A 98 -6.67 -4.24 9.03
CA ASP A 98 -6.61 -4.83 7.70
C ASP A 98 -5.34 -4.37 6.97
N LEU A 99 -4.85 -5.22 6.09
CA LEU A 99 -3.59 -4.98 5.40
C LEU A 99 -3.52 -5.66 4.04
N ILE A 100 -2.53 -5.26 3.26
CA ILE A 100 -2.15 -5.96 2.03
C ILE A 100 -0.80 -6.63 2.25
N VAL A 101 -0.71 -7.93 1.89
CA VAL A 101 0.54 -8.69 1.85
C VAL A 101 0.94 -8.98 0.42
N TYR A 102 2.19 -8.68 0.06
CA TYR A 102 2.81 -8.99 -1.23
C TYR A 102 3.80 -10.13 -1.04
N TYR A 103 3.75 -11.08 -1.94
CA TYR A 103 4.71 -12.19 -2.02
C TYR A 103 5.78 -11.91 -3.06
N PHE A 104 7.04 -11.96 -2.69
CA PHE A 104 8.16 -11.89 -3.65
C PHE A 104 8.88 -13.23 -3.78
N THR A 105 9.29 -13.82 -2.66
CA THR A 105 9.90 -15.14 -2.57
C THR A 105 9.40 -15.86 -1.30
N GLU A 106 9.75 -17.14 -1.12
CA GLU A 106 9.34 -17.91 0.08
C GLU A 106 9.84 -17.29 1.38
N ASP A 107 10.96 -16.61 1.33
CA ASP A 107 11.62 -15.97 2.46
C ASP A 107 11.49 -14.43 2.47
N PHE A 108 10.72 -13.85 1.54
CA PHE A 108 10.50 -12.41 1.47
C PHE A 108 9.06 -12.03 1.13
N PHE A 109 8.41 -11.37 2.07
CA PHE A 109 7.08 -10.76 1.93
C PHE A 109 7.13 -9.31 2.36
N ARG A 110 6.20 -8.50 1.85
CA ARG A 110 5.99 -7.11 2.25
C ARG A 110 4.57 -6.91 2.69
N LEU A 111 4.39 -6.25 3.82
CA LEU A 111 3.08 -5.79 4.30
C LEU A 111 2.95 -4.29 4.04
N VAL A 112 1.72 -3.86 3.79
CA VAL A 112 1.33 -2.44 3.82
C VAL A 112 0.18 -2.34 4.80
N VAL A 113 0.42 -1.65 5.93
CA VAL A 113 -0.54 -1.48 7.03
C VAL A 113 -0.96 -0.03 7.18
N ASN A 114 -2.07 0.20 7.87
CA ASN A 114 -2.65 1.52 8.04
C ASN A 114 -1.78 2.42 8.95
N SER A 115 -1.76 3.71 8.65
CA SER A 115 -0.98 4.69 9.39
C SER A 115 -1.50 4.92 10.82
N ALA A 116 -2.82 5.02 10.98
CA ALA A 116 -3.44 5.30 12.28
C ALA A 116 -3.23 4.19 13.32
N THR A 117 -2.96 2.98 12.86
CA THR A 117 -2.75 1.77 13.68
C THR A 117 -1.31 1.31 13.72
N ARG A 118 -0.36 2.06 13.12
CA ARG A 118 1.05 1.70 12.96
C ARG A 118 1.67 1.06 14.19
N GLU A 119 1.64 1.74 15.32
CA GLU A 119 2.31 1.27 16.56
C GLU A 119 1.67 -0.02 17.07
N LYS A 120 0.36 -0.10 17.05
CA LYS A 120 -0.39 -1.29 17.45
C LYS A 120 -0.07 -2.47 16.54
N ASP A 121 -0.04 -2.25 15.22
CA ASP A 121 0.20 -3.30 14.24
C ASP A 121 1.64 -3.79 14.29
N LEU A 122 2.61 -2.88 14.36
CA LEU A 122 4.02 -3.25 14.50
C LEU A 122 4.29 -4.03 15.79
N SER A 123 3.69 -3.60 16.90
CA SER A 123 3.79 -4.34 18.17
C SER A 123 3.22 -5.75 18.05
N TRP A 124 2.03 -5.89 17.47
CA TRP A 124 1.39 -7.19 17.26
C TRP A 124 2.19 -8.10 16.33
N ILE A 125 2.63 -7.58 15.20
CA ILE A 125 3.46 -8.31 14.23
C ILE A 125 4.76 -8.78 14.90
N THR A 126 5.47 -7.89 15.60
CA THR A 126 6.76 -8.20 16.22
C THR A 126 6.62 -9.25 17.31
N GLN A 127 5.64 -9.11 18.19
CA GLN A 127 5.38 -10.06 19.28
C GLN A 127 5.11 -11.47 18.74
N HIS A 128 4.33 -11.59 17.66
CA HIS A 128 3.94 -12.88 17.10
C HIS A 128 5.00 -13.47 16.15
N ALA A 129 5.95 -12.66 15.69
CA ALA A 129 7.05 -13.11 14.83
C ALA A 129 8.18 -13.80 15.58
N GLU A 130 8.35 -13.51 16.87
CA GLU A 130 9.47 -14.01 17.69
C GLU A 130 9.67 -15.54 17.61
N PRO A 131 8.61 -16.39 17.73
CA PRO A 131 8.78 -17.84 17.63
C PRO A 131 9.19 -18.36 16.25
N PHE A 132 9.08 -17.53 15.22
CA PHE A 132 9.39 -17.89 13.83
C PHE A 132 10.80 -17.46 13.41
N GLY A 133 11.45 -16.58 14.18
CA GLY A 133 12.82 -16.13 13.92
C GLY A 133 12.95 -15.39 12.60
N ILE A 134 11.97 -14.56 12.26
CA ILE A 134 11.98 -13.73 11.05
C ILE A 134 12.49 -12.32 11.33
N GLU A 135 13.14 -11.72 10.35
CA GLU A 135 13.57 -10.33 10.37
C GLU A 135 12.39 -9.42 9.94
N ILE A 136 12.17 -8.35 10.71
CA ILE A 136 11.17 -7.33 10.43
C ILE A 136 11.87 -6.01 10.20
N THR A 137 11.66 -5.42 9.02
CA THR A 137 12.24 -4.11 8.66
C THR A 137 11.13 -3.15 8.29
N VAL A 138 10.95 -2.10 9.08
CA VAL A 138 10.06 -0.99 8.72
C VAL A 138 10.75 -0.13 7.67
N ARG A 139 10.07 0.13 6.55
CA ARG A 139 10.65 0.80 5.38
C ARG A 139 10.25 2.29 5.33
N ASP A 140 10.75 3.05 6.30
CA ASP A 140 10.55 4.50 6.37
C ASP A 140 11.33 5.26 5.27
N ASP A 141 12.18 4.56 4.54
CA ASP A 141 12.92 5.05 3.37
C ASP A 141 12.07 5.05 2.08
N LEU A 142 10.87 4.46 2.10
CA LEU A 142 9.98 4.37 0.95
C LEU A 142 8.82 5.35 1.05
N SER A 143 8.44 5.90 -0.09
CA SER A 143 7.23 6.72 -0.27
C SER A 143 6.25 6.01 -1.18
N MET A 144 4.98 6.34 -1.06
CA MET A 144 3.93 5.68 -1.83
C MET A 144 2.98 6.70 -2.45
N ILE A 145 2.77 6.57 -3.76
CA ILE A 145 1.79 7.36 -4.51
C ILE A 145 0.77 6.41 -5.11
N ALA A 146 -0.51 6.63 -4.83
CA ALA A 146 -1.61 5.96 -5.50
C ALA A 146 -2.04 6.77 -6.73
N VAL A 147 -2.05 6.14 -7.91
CA VAL A 147 -2.55 6.73 -9.17
C VAL A 147 -3.81 5.99 -9.57
N GLN A 148 -4.94 6.69 -9.66
CA GLN A 148 -6.25 6.08 -9.83
C GLN A 148 -7.05 6.78 -10.92
N GLY A 149 -7.97 6.05 -11.57
CA GLY A 149 -8.86 6.55 -12.62
C GLY A 149 -8.74 5.75 -13.92
N PRO A 150 -9.68 5.92 -14.86
CA PRO A 150 -9.71 5.16 -16.10
C PRO A 150 -8.45 5.32 -16.96
N ASN A 151 -7.78 6.46 -16.92
CA ASN A 151 -6.55 6.74 -17.67
C ASN A 151 -5.28 6.68 -16.81
N ALA A 152 -5.38 6.29 -15.54
CA ALA A 152 -4.26 6.30 -14.58
C ALA A 152 -3.06 5.49 -15.06
N GLN A 153 -3.29 4.26 -15.52
CA GLN A 153 -2.22 3.37 -15.98
C GLN A 153 -1.51 3.93 -17.21
N ALA A 154 -2.26 4.42 -18.18
CA ALA A 154 -1.68 5.01 -19.40
C ALA A 154 -0.83 6.24 -19.08
N LYS A 155 -1.33 7.13 -18.22
CA LYS A 155 -0.61 8.32 -17.78
C LYS A 155 0.64 7.99 -16.95
N ALA A 156 0.54 7.09 -15.98
CA ALA A 156 1.69 6.65 -15.20
C ALA A 156 2.79 6.01 -16.08
N ALA A 157 2.40 5.22 -17.08
CA ALA A 157 3.34 4.59 -18.01
C ALA A 157 4.17 5.58 -18.81
N THR A 158 3.72 6.83 -19.00
CA THR A 158 4.51 7.86 -19.69
C THR A 158 5.75 8.30 -18.91
N LEU A 159 5.75 8.10 -17.60
CA LEU A 159 6.87 8.43 -16.71
C LEU A 159 7.90 7.29 -16.61
N PHE A 160 7.58 6.11 -17.12
CA PHE A 160 8.42 4.94 -17.03
C PHE A 160 9.40 4.85 -18.22
N ASN A 161 10.60 4.36 -17.95
CA ASN A 161 11.50 3.94 -19.02
C ASN A 161 11.00 2.64 -19.67
N ASP A 162 11.63 2.21 -20.78
CA ASP A 162 11.16 1.04 -21.54
C ASP A 162 11.16 -0.25 -20.72
N ALA A 163 12.18 -0.48 -19.89
CA ALA A 163 12.25 -1.66 -19.02
C ALA A 163 11.15 -1.67 -17.97
N GLN A 164 10.84 -0.51 -17.38
CA GLN A 164 9.76 -0.36 -16.42
C GLN A 164 8.39 -0.56 -17.09
N ARG A 165 8.18 0.02 -18.29
CA ARG A 165 6.96 -0.20 -19.08
C ARG A 165 6.73 -1.68 -19.36
N GLN A 166 7.79 -2.37 -19.83
CA GLN A 166 7.71 -3.81 -20.09
C GLN A 166 7.41 -4.63 -18.83
N ALA A 167 7.99 -4.26 -17.69
CA ALA A 167 7.73 -4.95 -16.42
C ALA A 167 6.29 -4.84 -15.93
N VAL A 168 5.60 -3.71 -16.22
CA VAL A 168 4.22 -3.47 -15.79
C VAL A 168 3.18 -3.84 -16.85
N GLU A 169 3.60 -4.10 -18.09
CA GLU A 169 2.72 -4.45 -19.19
C GLU A 169 1.95 -5.75 -18.90
N GLY A 170 0.64 -5.72 -19.08
CA GLY A 170 -0.22 -6.88 -18.84
C GLY A 170 -0.36 -7.29 -17.36
N MET A 171 0.11 -6.46 -16.43
CA MET A 171 -0.03 -6.76 -15.00
C MET A 171 -1.50 -6.83 -14.60
N LYS A 172 -1.84 -7.88 -13.85
CA LYS A 172 -3.20 -8.12 -13.36
C LYS A 172 -3.44 -7.42 -12.02
N PRO A 173 -4.71 -7.16 -11.65
CA PRO A 173 -5.05 -6.69 -10.32
C PRO A 173 -4.44 -7.54 -9.21
N PHE A 174 -4.05 -6.91 -8.11
CA PHE A 174 -3.36 -7.55 -6.98
C PHE A 174 -2.01 -8.18 -7.36
N PHE A 175 -1.26 -7.51 -8.23
CA PHE A 175 0.15 -7.80 -8.47
C PHE A 175 1.00 -6.55 -8.28
N GLY A 176 2.24 -6.75 -7.82
CA GLY A 176 3.29 -5.76 -7.77
C GLY A 176 4.54 -6.29 -8.45
N VAL A 177 5.35 -5.39 -8.98
CA VAL A 177 6.65 -5.72 -9.59
C VAL A 177 7.70 -4.74 -9.11
N GLN A 178 8.90 -5.22 -8.91
CA GLN A 178 10.06 -4.38 -8.71
C GLN A 178 10.69 -4.09 -10.07
N ALA A 179 10.73 -2.82 -10.46
CA ALA A 179 11.25 -2.37 -11.75
C ALA A 179 12.38 -1.34 -11.57
N GLY A 180 13.60 -1.83 -11.40
CA GLY A 180 14.78 -1.00 -11.10
C GLY A 180 14.66 -0.34 -9.73
N ASP A 181 15.07 0.94 -9.64
CA ASP A 181 14.99 1.74 -8.41
C ASP A 181 13.55 2.17 -8.06
N LEU A 182 12.60 2.02 -8.99
CA LEU A 182 11.18 2.19 -8.73
C LEU A 182 10.60 0.87 -8.22
N LEU A 183 10.26 0.83 -6.95
CA LEU A 183 9.33 -0.14 -6.42
C LEU A 183 7.92 0.25 -6.87
N SER A 184 7.57 -0.12 -8.11
CA SER A 184 6.20 0.04 -8.57
C SER A 184 5.37 -1.11 -8.02
N LEU A 185 4.76 -0.89 -6.88
CA LEU A 185 3.62 -1.68 -6.44
C LEU A 185 2.41 -1.12 -7.18
N ILE A 186 2.14 -1.60 -8.40
CA ILE A 186 0.90 -1.27 -9.09
C ILE A 186 -0.19 -2.12 -8.46
N HIS A 187 -0.84 -1.55 -7.46
CA HIS A 187 -2.11 -2.05 -7.02
C HIS A 187 -3.18 -1.48 -7.97
N ILE A 188 -3.56 -2.24 -8.99
CA ILE A 188 -4.75 -1.92 -9.77
C ILE A 188 -5.92 -2.33 -8.89
N SER A 189 -6.45 -1.38 -8.12
CA SER A 189 -7.77 -1.54 -7.52
C SER A 189 -8.78 -1.58 -8.67
N GLU A 190 -9.69 -2.56 -8.64
CA GLU A 190 -10.81 -2.56 -9.57
C GLU A 190 -11.52 -1.19 -9.53
N PRO A 191 -11.95 -0.65 -10.68
CA PRO A 191 -12.75 0.54 -10.69
C PRO A 191 -14.05 0.24 -9.95
N THR A 192 -14.15 0.78 -8.74
CA THR A 192 -15.35 0.91 -7.94
C THR A 192 -16.14 -0.34 -7.61
N ARG A 193 -16.11 -0.76 -6.34
CA ARG A 193 -17.30 -1.35 -5.73
C ARG A 193 -18.44 -0.36 -5.99
N ARG A 194 -19.42 -0.75 -6.80
CA ARG A 194 -20.75 -0.16 -6.73
C ARG A 194 -21.26 -0.44 -5.32
N SER A 195 -21.22 0.54 -4.45
CA SER A 195 -22.01 0.51 -3.23
C SER A 195 -23.45 0.65 -3.67
N TYR A 196 -24.18 -0.45 -3.74
CA TYR A 196 -25.63 -0.40 -3.65
C TYR A 196 -25.95 0.01 -2.22
N ILE A 197 -26.22 1.28 -2.01
CA ILE A 197 -26.98 1.72 -0.85
C ILE A 197 -28.43 1.50 -1.25
N SER A 198 -29.03 0.47 -0.68
CA SER A 198 -30.49 0.29 -0.62
C SER A 198 -31.04 1.09 0.54
#